data_aa054b29c0b34428e9e9e90d29eb477d
#
_entry.id   aa054b29c0b34428e9e9e90d29eb477d
#
_cell.length_a   1.000
_cell.length_b   1.000
_cell.length_c   1.000
_cell.angle_alpha   90.00
_cell.angle_beta   90.00
_cell.angle_gamma   90.00
#
_symmetry.space_group_name_H-M   'P 1'
#
loop_
_entity.id
_entity.type
_entity.pdbx_description
1 polymer ?
#
loop_
_entity_poly.entity_id
_entity_poly.type
_entity_poly.pdbx_seq_one_letter_code
_entity_poly.pdbx_strand_id
1 'polypeptide(L)'
;MKKILITEFMNPESVKALKKKFRVDYDKSLWKNEKKIANIISVYSGIIVRNKTQINNKILNKANNLKFIGRLGVGLDNINLNICKKKIYMYSLQQE
;
A
#
# COMPACT_ATOMS: atom_id res chain seq x y z
N MET A 1 -11.55 12.12 5.21
CA MET A 1 -11.38 10.89 4.41
C MET A 1 -10.04 10.25 4.72
N LYS A 2 -10.02 8.94 4.73
CA LYS A 2 -8.78 8.18 4.92
C LYS A 2 -7.90 8.31 3.68
N LYS A 3 -6.58 8.34 3.89
CA LYS A 3 -5.60 8.45 2.81
C LYS A 3 -5.04 7.10 2.43
N ILE A 4 -4.94 6.86 1.15
CA ILE A 4 -4.38 5.63 0.58
C ILE A 4 -3.22 5.99 -0.34
N LEU A 5 -2.12 5.25 -0.21
CA LEU A 5 -0.97 5.37 -1.09
C LEU A 5 -0.93 4.17 -2.05
N ILE A 6 -0.81 4.44 -3.34
CA ILE A 6 -0.65 3.41 -4.36
C ILE A 6 0.74 3.56 -4.96
N THR A 7 1.57 2.54 -4.80
CA THR A 7 3.01 2.63 -5.11
C THR A 7 3.42 1.96 -6.41
N GLU A 8 2.47 1.28 -7.07
CA GLU A 8 2.72 0.59 -8.32
C GLU A 8 1.55 0.81 -9.26
N PHE A 9 1.68 0.35 -10.50
CA PHE A 9 0.62 0.54 -11.49
C PHE A 9 -0.72 -0.01 -11.00
N MET A 10 -1.75 0.75 -11.21
CA MET A 10 -3.14 0.34 -11.03
C MET A 10 -3.95 0.88 -12.19
N ASN A 11 -4.93 0.12 -12.65
CA ASN A 11 -5.81 0.55 -13.74
C ASN A 11 -6.41 1.92 -13.42
N PRO A 12 -6.36 2.90 -14.33
CA PRO A 12 -6.89 4.24 -14.07
C PRO A 12 -8.36 4.28 -13.64
N GLU A 13 -9.18 3.37 -14.16
CA GLU A 13 -10.58 3.29 -13.76
C GLU A 13 -10.71 2.90 -12.29
N SER A 14 -9.86 1.99 -11.84
CA SER A 14 -9.85 1.55 -10.43
C SER A 14 -9.36 2.66 -9.52
N VAL A 15 -8.33 3.40 -9.93
CA VAL A 15 -7.83 4.55 -9.18
C VAL A 15 -8.94 5.60 -9.04
N LYS A 16 -9.65 5.87 -10.12
CA LYS A 16 -10.75 6.83 -10.13
C LYS A 16 -11.88 6.41 -9.18
N ALA A 17 -12.19 5.11 -9.15
CA ALA A 17 -13.21 4.59 -8.25
C ALA A 17 -12.82 4.77 -6.79
N LEU A 18 -11.54 4.53 -6.46
CA LEU A 18 -11.05 4.72 -5.09
C LEU A 18 -11.08 6.19 -4.68
N LYS A 19 -10.80 7.09 -5.59
CA LYS A 19 -10.82 8.54 -5.28
C LYS A 19 -12.19 9.06 -4.88
N LYS A 20 -13.25 8.33 -5.18
CA LYS A 20 -14.59 8.69 -4.75
C LYS A 20 -14.81 8.48 -3.26
N LYS A 21 -14.04 7.58 -2.63
CA LYS A 21 -14.21 7.20 -1.23
C LYS A 21 -13.04 7.54 -0.34
N PHE A 22 -11.87 7.77 -0.94
CA PHE A 22 -10.62 7.98 -0.21
C PHE A 22 -9.83 9.11 -0.84
N ARG A 23 -8.90 9.65 -0.08
CA ARG A 23 -7.87 10.52 -0.63
C ARG A 23 -6.75 9.60 -1.11
N VAL A 24 -6.51 9.61 -2.41
CA VAL A 24 -5.57 8.69 -3.04
C VAL A 24 -4.39 9.45 -3.60
N ASP A 25 -3.20 9.05 -3.19
CA ASP A 25 -1.95 9.48 -3.81
C ASP A 25 -1.43 8.29 -4.61
N TYR A 26 -1.34 8.48 -5.92
CA TYR A 26 -0.96 7.43 -6.85
C TYR A 26 0.32 7.81 -7.58
N ASP A 27 1.35 6.97 -7.42
CA ASP A 27 2.61 7.10 -8.15
C ASP A 27 3.08 5.70 -8.52
N LYS A 28 2.89 5.33 -9.77
CA LYS A 28 3.18 3.98 -10.24
C LYS A 28 4.66 3.60 -10.19
N SER A 29 5.54 4.56 -9.97
CA SER A 29 6.99 4.34 -9.89
C SER A 29 7.54 4.43 -8.47
N LEU A 30 6.70 4.67 -7.49
CA LEU A 30 7.14 4.92 -6.12
C LEU A 30 7.82 3.70 -5.49
N TRP A 31 7.49 2.50 -5.95
CA TRP A 31 8.11 1.26 -5.47
C TRP A 31 9.64 1.27 -5.64
N LYS A 32 10.16 2.08 -6.56
CA LYS A 32 11.60 2.20 -6.78
C LYS A 32 12.30 2.97 -5.66
N ASN A 33 11.56 3.68 -4.83
CA ASN A 33 12.13 4.56 -3.81
C ASN A 33 11.58 4.18 -2.44
N GLU A 34 12.12 3.11 -1.87
CA GLU A 34 11.70 2.60 -0.57
C GLU A 34 11.85 3.64 0.53
N LYS A 35 12.93 4.41 0.49
CA LYS A 35 13.19 5.45 1.48
C LYS A 35 12.10 6.51 1.49
N LYS A 36 11.64 6.91 0.30
CA LYS A 36 10.56 7.89 0.20
C LYS A 36 9.26 7.32 0.76
N ILE A 37 8.96 6.05 0.44
CA ILE A 37 7.77 5.41 0.98
C ILE A 37 7.83 5.44 2.52
N ALA A 38 8.95 5.04 3.10
CA ALA A 38 9.11 5.04 4.55
C ALA A 38 8.93 6.44 5.14
N ASN A 39 9.38 7.47 4.44
CA ASN A 39 9.27 8.84 4.94
C ASN A 39 7.84 9.38 4.92
N ILE A 40 6.98 8.91 4.03
CA ILE A 40 5.63 9.44 3.88
C ILE A 40 4.52 8.55 4.41
N ILE A 41 4.82 7.28 4.69
CA ILE A 41 3.79 6.27 5.00
C ILE A 41 2.99 6.59 6.27
N SER A 42 3.53 7.37 7.19
CA SER A 42 2.91 7.61 8.50
C SER A 42 1.54 8.28 8.41
N VAL A 43 1.25 9.00 7.32
CA VAL A 43 -0.03 9.71 7.17
C VAL A 43 -1.08 8.88 6.44
N TYR A 44 -0.74 7.68 5.98
CA TYR A 44 -1.65 6.85 5.22
C TYR A 44 -2.32 5.79 6.08
N SER A 45 -3.61 5.56 5.81
CA SER A 45 -4.38 4.49 6.43
C SER A 45 -4.28 3.19 5.65
N GLY A 46 -3.96 3.26 4.37
CA GLY A 46 -3.82 2.09 3.53
C GLY A 46 -2.73 2.27 2.49
N ILE A 47 -2.20 1.15 2.05
CA ILE A 47 -1.25 1.10 0.94
C ILE A 47 -1.68 -0.01 -0.01
N ILE A 48 -1.64 0.28 -1.32
CA ILE A 48 -1.94 -0.71 -2.34
C ILE A 48 -0.69 -0.95 -3.15
N VAL A 49 -0.31 -2.22 -3.28
CA VAL A 49 0.92 -2.63 -3.95
C VAL A 49 0.64 -3.78 -4.93
N ARG A 50 1.58 -4.05 -5.80
CA ARG A 50 1.63 -5.27 -6.59
C ARG A 50 2.76 -6.15 -6.06
N ASN A 51 3.65 -6.63 -6.93
CA ASN A 51 4.71 -7.55 -6.54
C ASN A 51 6.08 -6.90 -6.32
N LYS A 52 6.20 -5.60 -6.61
CA LYS A 52 7.52 -4.93 -6.57
C LYS A 52 7.80 -4.20 -5.28
N THR A 53 6.78 -3.60 -4.68
CA THR A 53 6.95 -2.87 -3.44
C THR A 53 7.22 -3.85 -2.29
N GLN A 54 8.32 -3.63 -1.57
CA GLN A 54 8.68 -4.47 -0.43
C GLN A 54 8.10 -3.88 0.85
N ILE A 55 7.09 -4.54 1.42
CA ILE A 55 6.51 -4.14 2.70
C ILE A 55 7.32 -4.83 3.80
N ASN A 56 8.37 -4.16 4.22
CA ASN A 56 9.33 -4.68 5.19
C ASN A 56 9.33 -3.84 6.47
N ASN A 57 10.22 -4.18 7.39
CA ASN A 57 10.28 -3.50 8.67
C ASN A 57 10.61 -2.02 8.55
N LYS A 58 11.38 -1.62 7.54
CA LYS A 58 11.70 -0.20 7.35
C LYS A 58 10.44 0.63 7.11
N ILE A 59 9.52 0.09 6.33
CA ILE A 59 8.25 0.76 6.05
C ILE A 59 7.30 0.57 7.24
N LEU A 60 7.16 -0.65 7.75
CA LEU A 60 6.20 -0.94 8.80
C LEU A 60 6.51 -0.20 10.10
N ASN A 61 7.78 0.01 10.42
CA ASN A 61 8.15 0.74 11.63
C ASN A 61 7.69 2.19 11.62
N LYS A 62 7.47 2.76 10.44
CA LYS A 62 7.00 4.13 10.29
C LYS A 62 5.52 4.23 9.97
N ALA A 63 4.86 3.11 9.75
CA ALA A 63 3.47 3.04 9.33
C ALA A 63 2.51 3.04 10.53
N ASN A 64 2.54 4.11 11.32
CA ASN A 64 1.81 4.16 12.59
C ASN A 64 0.30 4.21 12.42
N ASN A 65 -0.17 4.73 11.30
CA ASN A 65 -1.61 4.87 11.03
C ASN A 65 -2.14 3.84 10.04
N LEU A 66 -1.28 2.95 9.57
CA LEU A 66 -1.66 1.98 8.55
C LEU A 66 -2.62 0.95 9.12
N LYS A 67 -3.78 0.81 8.45
CA LYS A 67 -4.84 -0.11 8.85
C LYS A 67 -4.99 -1.28 7.89
N PHE A 68 -4.60 -1.10 6.63
CA PHE A 68 -4.72 -2.17 5.66
C PHE A 68 -3.65 -2.10 4.57
N ILE A 69 -3.40 -3.25 3.98
CA ILE A 69 -2.53 -3.42 2.82
C ILE A 69 -3.35 -4.15 1.76
N GLY A 70 -3.48 -3.55 0.59
CA GLY A 70 -4.10 -4.20 -0.56
C GLY A 70 -3.03 -4.68 -1.52
N ARG A 71 -3.11 -5.95 -1.92
CA ARG A 71 -2.14 -6.54 -2.84
C ARG A 71 -2.87 -6.94 -4.12
N LEU A 72 -2.51 -6.27 -5.22
CA LEU A 72 -3.06 -6.60 -6.55
C LEU A 72 -2.33 -7.82 -7.08
N GLY A 73 -3.07 -8.89 -7.32
CA GLY A 73 -2.53 -10.14 -7.84
C GLY A 73 -2.52 -11.25 -6.80
N VAL A 74 -1.65 -12.24 -6.99
CA VAL A 74 -1.56 -13.41 -6.13
C VAL A 74 -0.24 -13.45 -5.39
N GLY A 75 -0.23 -14.10 -4.23
CA GLY A 75 0.97 -14.27 -3.42
C GLY A 75 1.24 -13.10 -2.50
N LEU A 76 2.10 -13.31 -1.52
CA LEU A 76 2.45 -12.32 -0.51
C LEU A 76 3.96 -12.24 -0.29
N ASP A 77 4.74 -12.61 -1.32
CA ASP A 77 6.20 -12.73 -1.19
C ASP A 77 6.88 -11.41 -0.87
N ASN A 78 6.27 -10.31 -1.27
CA ASN A 78 6.83 -8.97 -1.06
C ASN A 78 6.34 -8.31 0.24
N ILE A 79 5.64 -9.05 1.08
CA ILE A 79 5.08 -8.51 2.32
C ILE A 79 5.61 -9.30 3.51
N ASN A 80 6.13 -8.58 4.50
CA ASN A 80 6.57 -9.19 5.75
C ASN A 80 5.34 -9.59 6.57
N LEU A 81 5.13 -10.90 6.72
CA LEU A 81 3.94 -11.42 7.40
C LEU A 81 3.97 -11.24 8.93
N ASN A 82 5.05 -10.70 9.48
CA ASN A 82 5.09 -10.36 10.91
C ASN A 82 4.29 -9.10 11.26
N ILE A 83 3.54 -8.59 10.30
CA ILE A 83 2.71 -7.40 10.47
C ILE A 83 1.57 -7.60 11.47
N CYS A 84 1.26 -8.83 11.85
CA CYS A 84 0.19 -9.11 12.79
C CYS A 84 0.35 -8.35 14.11
N LYS A 85 1.57 -7.99 14.47
CA LYS A 85 1.84 -7.20 15.68
C LYS A 85 1.23 -5.80 15.62
N LYS A 86 0.94 -5.30 14.41
CA LYS A 86 0.39 -3.96 14.20
C LYS A 86 -1.11 -3.96 13.89
N LYS A 87 -1.75 -5.13 13.91
CA LYS A 87 -3.18 -5.28 13.60
C LYS A 87 -3.55 -4.67 12.25
N ILE A 88 -2.75 -4.96 11.24
CA ILE A 88 -2.99 -4.47 9.88
C ILE A 88 -3.73 -5.55 9.10
N TYR A 89 -4.86 -5.16 8.47
CA TYR A 89 -5.63 -6.08 7.64
C TYR A 89 -5.00 -6.19 6.27
N MET A 90 -4.94 -7.42 5.76
CA MET A 90 -4.41 -7.69 4.43
C MET A 90 -5.52 -8.12 3.51
N TYR A 91 -5.54 -7.51 2.33
CA TYR A 91 -6.51 -7.83 1.29
C TYR A 91 -5.79 -8.27 0.04
N SER A 92 -6.25 -9.40 -0.52
CA SER A 92 -5.86 -9.80 -1.86
C SER A 92 -6.90 -9.20 -2.81
N LEU A 93 -6.46 -8.29 -3.66
CA LEU A 93 -7.34 -7.60 -4.59
C LEU A 93 -7.33 -8.33 -5.92
N GLN A 94 -8.48 -8.29 -6.64
CA GLN A 94 -8.56 -8.90 -7.95
C GLN A 94 -7.62 -8.19 -8.93
N GLN A 95 -7.03 -8.98 -9.81
CA GLN A 95 -6.25 -8.40 -10.91
C GLN A 95 -7.19 -7.68 -11.86
N GLU A 96 -6.70 -6.58 -12.32
CA GLU A 96 -7.40 -5.72 -13.27
C GLU A 96 -7.27 -6.20 -14.71
#